data_bd8e6b7c9c9adced551dd97a6877ef8f
#
_entry.id   bd8e6b7c9c9adced551dd97a6877ef8f
#
_cell.length_a   1.000
_cell.length_b   1.000
_cell.length_c   1.000
_cell.angle_alpha   90.00
_cell.angle_beta   90.00
_cell.angle_gamma   90.00
#
_symmetry.space_group_name_H-M   'P 1'
#
loop_
_entity.id
_entity.type
_entity.pdbx_description
1 polymer ?
#
loop_
_entity_poly.entity_id
_entity_poly.type
_entity_poly.pdbx_seq_one_letter_code
_entity_poly.pdbx_strand_id
1 'polypeptide(L)'
;MELTILLKKLKKEGYEPQIFGKKELLCDLLNIRIFETATTLFNDSTLYLSSTAQLPSPDTSETFVLFCCGSEIDFTCFATCPFTIAYFGNQITQAELFNVSLEFLTEIQQLTAGMHILVNALFSGNGLQYLVDTAAHLFNNPIYVVDLQNKYLAISSDPVPDNAFFREEIASGYISERGITSIRANRLDSK
;
A
#
# COMPACT_ATOMS: atom_id res chain seq x y z
N MET A 1 -0.17 1.69 -8.93
CA MET A 1 -0.64 2.19 -7.61
C MET A 1 -1.14 3.61 -7.78
N GLU A 2 -2.30 3.91 -7.26
CA GLU A 2 -2.84 5.27 -7.39
C GLU A 2 -2.10 6.23 -6.45
N LEU A 3 -1.50 7.27 -7.01
CA LEU A 3 -0.90 8.39 -6.28
C LEU A 3 -1.81 8.94 -5.16
N THR A 4 -3.11 8.88 -5.38
CA THR A 4 -4.15 9.29 -4.42
C THR A 4 -4.03 8.57 -3.06
N ILE A 5 -3.62 7.30 -3.05
CA ILE A 5 -3.47 6.52 -1.81
C ILE A 5 -2.23 7.00 -1.05
N LEU A 6 -1.11 7.26 -1.73
CA LEU A 6 0.09 7.82 -1.11
C LEU A 6 -0.18 9.20 -0.50
N LEU A 7 -0.89 10.08 -1.22
CA LEU A 7 -1.26 11.40 -0.69
C LEU A 7 -2.18 11.30 0.53
N LYS A 8 -3.12 10.32 0.57
CA LYS A 8 -3.95 10.07 1.75
C LYS A 8 -3.12 9.59 2.95
N LYS A 9 -2.11 8.73 2.73
CA LYS A 9 -1.19 8.28 3.80
C LYS A 9 -0.41 9.46 4.35
N LEU A 10 0.23 10.26 3.49
CA LEU A 10 0.96 11.46 3.89
C LEU A 10 0.08 12.45 4.67
N LYS A 11 -1.16 12.65 4.23
CA LYS A 11 -2.12 13.51 4.94
C LYS A 11 -2.45 12.98 6.35
N LYS A 12 -2.58 11.67 6.53
CA LYS A 12 -2.77 11.06 7.86
C LYS A 12 -1.57 11.28 8.79
N GLU A 13 -0.37 11.35 8.24
CA GLU A 13 0.87 11.64 8.96
C GLU A 13 1.06 13.15 9.23
N GLY A 14 0.13 13.99 8.75
CA GLY A 14 0.14 15.45 8.99
C GLY A 14 0.77 16.26 7.85
N TYR A 15 1.13 15.64 6.74
CA TYR A 15 1.69 16.32 5.57
C TYR A 15 0.61 16.62 4.54
N GLU A 16 0.25 17.88 4.38
CA GLU A 16 -0.79 18.31 3.41
C GLU A 16 -0.16 19.14 2.27
N PRO A 17 0.00 18.55 1.08
CA PRO A 17 0.61 19.25 -0.05
C PRO A 17 -0.35 20.22 -0.72
N GLN A 18 0.20 21.29 -1.29
CA GLN A 18 -0.44 22.12 -2.30
C GLN A 18 -0.18 21.52 -3.68
N ILE A 19 -1.22 21.41 -4.51
CA ILE A 19 -1.12 20.78 -5.83
C ILE A 19 -1.13 21.84 -6.93
N PHE A 20 -0.12 21.78 -7.81
CA PHE A 20 0.05 22.65 -8.97
C PHE A 20 0.14 21.83 -10.26
N GLY A 21 -0.16 22.44 -11.40
CA GLY A 21 -0.14 21.81 -12.71
C GLY A 21 -1.38 20.94 -12.96
N LYS A 22 -1.18 19.82 -13.68
CA LYS A 22 -2.27 18.91 -14.02
C LYS A 22 -2.81 18.22 -12.78
N LYS A 23 -4.12 18.36 -12.50
CA LYS A 23 -4.74 17.79 -11.29
C LYS A 23 -5.18 16.34 -11.43
N GLU A 24 -5.00 15.71 -12.58
CA GLU A 24 -5.30 14.31 -12.79
C GLU A 24 -4.18 13.44 -12.16
N LEU A 25 -4.45 12.92 -10.98
CA LEU A 25 -3.53 12.13 -10.17
C LEU A 25 -3.64 10.62 -10.44
N LEU A 26 -4.09 10.25 -11.64
CA LEU A 26 -4.24 8.86 -12.07
C LEU A 26 -2.93 8.38 -12.70
N CYS A 27 -1.96 8.01 -11.88
CA CYS A 27 -0.76 7.33 -12.35
C CYS A 27 -0.46 6.12 -11.46
N ASP A 28 -0.09 5.03 -12.11
CA ASP A 28 0.38 3.82 -11.44
C ASP A 28 1.87 3.97 -11.16
N LEU A 29 2.20 4.39 -9.95
CA LEU A 29 3.59 4.54 -9.52
C LEU A 29 4.24 3.18 -9.31
N LEU A 30 5.35 2.97 -9.99
CA LEU A 30 6.18 1.77 -9.89
C LEU A 30 7.57 2.07 -9.31
N ASN A 31 8.03 3.30 -9.41
CA ASN A 31 9.37 3.73 -9.03
C ASN A 31 9.36 5.08 -8.32
N ILE A 32 10.44 5.35 -7.60
CA ILE A 32 10.73 6.63 -6.99
C ILE A 32 12.14 7.04 -7.37
N ARG A 33 12.34 8.30 -7.75
CA ARG A 33 13.65 8.86 -8.09
C ARG A 33 13.79 10.27 -7.53
N ILE A 34 15.00 10.60 -7.13
CA ILE A 34 15.36 12.00 -6.87
C ILE A 34 15.54 12.67 -8.24
N PHE A 35 14.87 13.81 -8.41
CA PHE A 35 15.00 14.62 -9.61
C PHE A 35 16.36 15.32 -9.63
N GLU A 36 17.03 15.24 -10.76
CA GLU A 36 18.26 15.98 -11.04
C GLU A 36 18.04 16.85 -12.29
N THR A 37 18.63 18.03 -12.31
CA THR A 37 18.48 19.00 -13.43
C THR A 37 18.96 18.45 -14.77
N ALA A 38 19.79 17.41 -14.76
CA ALA A 38 20.24 16.68 -15.95
C ALA A 38 19.21 15.65 -16.46
N THR A 39 18.09 15.44 -15.76
CA THR A 39 17.06 14.50 -16.18
C THR A 39 16.36 15.01 -17.43
N THR A 40 16.53 14.32 -18.54
CA THR A 40 15.96 14.69 -19.85
C THR A 40 14.78 13.82 -20.25
N LEU A 41 14.58 12.68 -19.61
CA LEU A 41 13.49 11.74 -19.88
C LEU A 41 12.72 11.47 -18.61
N PHE A 42 11.43 11.78 -18.63
CA PHE A 42 10.52 11.49 -17.55
C PHE A 42 9.68 10.23 -17.86
N ASN A 43 9.25 9.55 -16.82
CA ASN A 43 8.38 8.40 -16.92
C ASN A 43 7.14 8.66 -16.04
N ASP A 44 5.96 8.46 -16.59
CA ASP A 44 4.67 8.67 -15.94
C ASP A 44 4.42 7.72 -14.75
N SER A 45 5.09 6.56 -14.73
CA SER A 45 5.03 5.60 -13.62
C SER A 45 6.11 5.82 -12.54
N THR A 46 6.86 6.92 -12.60
CA THR A 46 7.89 7.28 -11.64
C THR A 46 7.50 8.53 -10.85
N LEU A 47 7.53 8.43 -9.53
CA LEU A 47 7.45 9.58 -8.64
C LEU A 47 8.84 10.23 -8.56
N TYR A 48 8.93 11.49 -8.95
CA TYR A 48 10.14 12.28 -8.77
C TYR A 48 10.08 13.09 -7.49
N LEU A 49 11.21 13.20 -6.80
CA LEU A 49 11.34 14.03 -5.59
C LEU A 49 12.37 15.10 -5.82
N SER A 50 12.03 16.33 -5.47
CA SER A 50 12.87 17.49 -5.67
C SER A 50 12.83 18.44 -4.49
N SER A 51 13.80 19.34 -4.42
CA SER A 51 13.70 20.55 -3.62
C SER A 51 13.25 21.73 -4.49
N THR A 52 12.74 22.79 -3.87
CA THR A 52 12.38 24.03 -4.59
C THR A 52 13.56 24.70 -5.30
N ALA A 53 14.79 24.33 -4.95
CA ALA A 53 16.01 24.80 -5.64
C ALA A 53 16.29 24.08 -6.98
N GLN A 54 15.61 22.96 -7.24
CA GLN A 54 15.84 22.11 -8.40
C GLN A 54 14.49 21.66 -9.00
N LEU A 55 13.82 22.55 -9.70
CA LEU A 55 12.57 22.24 -10.38
C LEU A 55 12.80 22.04 -11.89
N PRO A 56 11.98 21.20 -12.55
CA PRO A 56 11.98 21.08 -13.99
C PRO A 56 11.54 22.40 -14.66
N SER A 57 11.87 22.56 -15.94
CA SER A 57 11.37 23.70 -16.70
C SER A 57 9.84 23.67 -16.80
N PRO A 58 9.12 24.78 -16.60
CA PRO A 58 7.69 24.85 -16.86
C PRO A 58 7.29 24.46 -18.28
N ASP A 59 8.20 24.64 -19.26
CA ASP A 59 7.98 24.32 -20.68
C ASP A 59 8.12 22.83 -20.99
N THR A 60 8.38 21.98 -19.98
CA THR A 60 8.45 20.52 -20.17
C THR A 60 7.11 19.98 -20.64
N SER A 61 7.09 19.30 -21.77
CA SER A 61 5.88 18.75 -22.41
C SER A 61 5.46 17.38 -21.86
N GLU A 62 6.29 16.77 -21.03
CA GLU A 62 6.07 15.43 -20.52
C GLU A 62 5.17 15.38 -19.30
N THR A 63 4.45 14.27 -19.11
CA THR A 63 3.53 14.03 -17.99
C THR A 63 4.24 13.19 -16.94
N PHE A 64 4.35 13.68 -15.72
CA PHE A 64 4.94 12.97 -14.58
C PHE A 64 4.42 13.57 -13.26
N VAL A 65 4.81 12.97 -12.15
CA VAL A 65 4.50 13.46 -10.80
C VAL A 65 5.79 13.85 -10.09
N LEU A 66 5.79 15.05 -9.54
CA LEU A 66 6.89 15.60 -8.75
C LEU A 66 6.41 15.92 -7.33
N PHE A 67 7.04 15.36 -6.32
CA PHE A 67 6.92 15.81 -4.95
C PHE A 67 8.05 16.80 -4.65
N CYS A 68 7.68 17.97 -4.14
CA CYS A 68 8.61 19.06 -3.91
C CYS A 68 8.52 19.54 -2.46
N CYS A 69 9.68 19.77 -1.84
CA CYS A 69 9.80 20.37 -0.50
C CYS A 69 10.85 21.49 -0.49
N GLY A 70 10.76 22.34 0.52
CA GLY A 70 11.69 23.45 0.69
C GLY A 70 11.01 24.80 0.81
N SER A 71 11.79 25.87 0.62
CA SER A 71 11.33 27.26 0.76
C SER A 71 10.16 27.58 -0.18
N GLU A 72 9.31 28.48 0.24
CA GLU A 72 8.21 28.97 -0.58
C GLU A 72 8.74 29.68 -1.83
N ILE A 73 8.18 29.34 -2.98
CA ILE A 73 8.47 29.97 -4.27
C ILE A 73 7.17 30.27 -4.98
N ASP A 74 7.22 31.10 -6.02
CA ASP A 74 6.07 31.38 -6.88
C ASP A 74 5.86 30.23 -7.88
N PHE A 75 4.76 29.49 -7.69
CA PHE A 75 4.35 28.38 -8.55
C PHE A 75 3.42 28.81 -9.70
N THR A 76 3.17 30.09 -9.93
CA THR A 76 2.25 30.58 -10.99
C THR A 76 2.66 30.09 -12.37
N CYS A 77 3.96 30.02 -12.66
CA CYS A 77 4.48 29.50 -13.92
C CYS A 77 4.20 28.01 -14.16
N PHE A 78 3.87 27.25 -13.11
CA PHE A 78 3.54 25.82 -13.21
C PHE A 78 2.03 25.54 -13.29
N ALA A 79 1.18 26.56 -13.27
CA ALA A 79 -0.28 26.38 -13.23
C ALA A 79 -0.84 25.65 -14.46
N THR A 80 -0.19 25.76 -15.61
CA THR A 80 -0.60 25.17 -16.90
C THR A 80 0.28 24.00 -17.35
N CYS A 81 1.24 23.56 -16.52
CA CYS A 81 2.13 22.45 -16.87
C CYS A 81 1.38 21.12 -17.03
N PRO A 82 1.82 20.26 -17.95
CA PRO A 82 1.22 18.94 -18.17
C PRO A 82 1.54 17.93 -17.06
N PHE A 83 2.48 18.23 -16.18
CA PHE A 83 2.84 17.42 -15.03
C PHE A 83 2.25 17.96 -13.72
N THR A 84 2.28 17.13 -12.69
CA THR A 84 1.72 17.45 -11.36
C THR A 84 2.85 17.71 -10.37
N ILE A 85 2.77 18.83 -9.64
CA ILE A 85 3.65 19.12 -8.50
C ILE A 85 2.82 19.04 -7.21
N ALA A 86 3.25 18.21 -6.26
CA ALA A 86 2.75 18.23 -4.89
C ALA A 86 3.82 18.89 -4.00
N TYR A 87 3.55 20.10 -3.56
CA TYR A 87 4.46 20.92 -2.76
C TYR A 87 4.12 20.81 -1.28
N PHE A 88 5.08 20.39 -0.47
CA PHE A 88 4.95 20.16 0.97
C PHE A 88 5.55 21.27 1.84
N GLY A 89 6.13 22.31 1.25
CA GLY A 89 6.80 23.37 2.00
C GLY A 89 7.99 22.86 2.80
N ASN A 90 8.17 23.42 3.98
CA ASN A 90 9.19 22.97 4.95
C ASN A 90 8.64 21.98 5.99
N GLN A 91 7.47 21.39 5.76
CA GLN A 91 6.85 20.42 6.68
C GLN A 91 7.62 19.12 6.74
N ILE A 92 8.31 18.76 5.67
CA ILE A 92 9.07 17.52 5.51
C ILE A 92 10.32 17.80 4.69
N THR A 93 11.42 17.13 5.02
CA THR A 93 12.65 17.18 4.21
C THR A 93 12.57 16.25 3.01
N GLN A 94 13.37 16.50 1.98
CA GLN A 94 13.43 15.64 0.80
C GLN A 94 13.81 14.19 1.15
N ALA A 95 14.70 13.99 2.13
CA ALA A 95 15.11 12.67 2.57
C ALA A 95 13.98 11.92 3.30
N GLU A 96 13.25 12.60 4.18
CA GLU A 96 12.08 12.03 4.86
C GLU A 96 10.98 11.69 3.86
N LEU A 97 10.68 12.61 2.93
CA LEU A 97 9.69 12.40 1.89
C LEU A 97 10.04 11.20 0.99
N PHE A 98 11.34 11.03 0.68
CA PHE A 98 11.83 9.87 -0.05
C PHE A 98 11.61 8.58 0.74
N ASN A 99 11.99 8.55 2.03
CA ASN A 99 11.86 7.36 2.86
C ASN A 99 10.39 6.95 3.03
N VAL A 100 9.50 7.88 3.37
CA VAL A 100 8.06 7.60 3.51
C VAL A 100 7.45 7.09 2.20
N SER A 101 7.82 7.71 1.08
CA SER A 101 7.32 7.30 -0.23
C SER A 101 7.86 5.92 -0.65
N LEU A 102 9.13 5.62 -0.35
CA LEU A 102 9.76 4.33 -0.64
C LEU A 102 9.17 3.20 0.21
N GLU A 103 8.99 3.45 1.51
CA GLU A 103 8.34 2.50 2.42
C GLU A 103 6.94 2.14 1.93
N PHE A 104 6.15 3.15 1.59
CA PHE A 104 4.82 2.95 1.05
C PHE A 104 4.80 2.18 -0.27
N LEU A 105 5.71 2.50 -1.20
CA LEU A 105 5.83 1.75 -2.46
C LEU A 105 6.18 0.29 -2.21
N THR A 106 7.09 0.02 -1.26
CA THR A 106 7.49 -1.33 -0.87
C THR A 106 6.33 -2.11 -0.26
N GLU A 107 5.55 -1.49 0.64
CA GLU A 107 4.34 -2.10 1.22
C GLU A 107 3.34 -2.53 0.13
N ILE A 108 3.08 -1.66 -0.84
CA ILE A 108 2.16 -1.96 -1.94
C ILE A 108 2.69 -3.07 -2.85
N GLN A 109 3.99 -3.07 -3.15
CA GLN A 109 4.60 -4.14 -3.95
C GLN A 109 4.50 -5.50 -3.25
N GLN A 110 4.73 -5.55 -1.93
CA GLN A 110 4.57 -6.76 -1.14
C GLN A 110 3.12 -7.25 -1.11
N LEU A 111 2.16 -6.36 -0.92
CA LEU A 111 0.73 -6.70 -0.99
C LEU A 111 0.34 -7.25 -2.35
N THR A 112 0.79 -6.62 -3.43
CA THR A 112 0.50 -7.06 -4.80
C THR A 112 1.11 -8.44 -5.07
N ALA A 113 2.37 -8.65 -4.67
CA ALA A 113 3.02 -9.96 -4.79
C ALA A 113 2.27 -11.05 -4.00
N GLY A 114 1.84 -10.72 -2.78
CA GLY A 114 1.03 -11.62 -1.95
C GLY A 114 -0.31 -11.98 -2.60
N MET A 115 -1.00 -11.00 -3.18
CA MET A 115 -2.24 -11.24 -3.94
C MET A 115 -2.02 -12.18 -5.12
N HIS A 116 -0.93 -12.01 -5.89
CA HIS A 116 -0.60 -12.90 -7.00
C HIS A 116 -0.35 -14.35 -6.53
N ILE A 117 0.32 -14.54 -5.40
CA ILE A 117 0.54 -15.86 -4.81
C ILE A 117 -0.81 -16.52 -4.48
N LEU A 118 -1.73 -15.82 -3.84
CA LEU A 118 -3.06 -16.34 -3.49
C LEU A 118 -3.92 -16.65 -4.71
N VAL A 119 -3.90 -15.77 -5.71
CA VAL A 119 -4.61 -15.98 -6.97
C VAL A 119 -4.07 -17.23 -7.69
N ASN A 120 -2.76 -17.39 -7.76
CA ASN A 120 -2.14 -18.58 -8.34
C ASN A 120 -2.50 -19.85 -7.53
N ALA A 121 -2.50 -19.79 -6.20
CA ALA A 121 -2.93 -20.90 -5.36
C ALA A 121 -4.40 -21.27 -5.62
N LEU A 122 -5.28 -20.28 -5.76
CA LEU A 122 -6.71 -20.49 -6.06
C LEU A 122 -6.92 -21.19 -7.41
N PHE A 123 -6.18 -20.78 -8.44
CA PHE A 123 -6.31 -21.36 -9.80
C PHE A 123 -5.44 -22.60 -10.04
N SER A 124 -4.60 -22.99 -9.09
CA SER A 124 -3.72 -24.17 -9.22
C SER A 124 -4.47 -25.51 -9.30
N GLY A 125 -5.73 -25.55 -8.87
CA GLY A 125 -6.51 -26.79 -8.76
C GLY A 125 -6.14 -27.68 -7.55
N ASN A 126 -5.25 -27.23 -6.67
CA ASN A 126 -4.78 -28.01 -5.50
C ASN A 126 -5.76 -28.01 -4.32
N GLY A 127 -6.92 -27.37 -4.48
CA GLY A 127 -7.99 -27.39 -3.50
C GLY A 127 -7.85 -26.38 -2.36
N LEU A 128 -8.86 -26.39 -1.47
CA LEU A 128 -9.01 -25.40 -0.41
C LEU A 128 -7.87 -25.45 0.62
N GLN A 129 -7.40 -26.65 0.97
CA GLN A 129 -6.31 -26.82 1.93
C GLN A 129 -5.03 -26.12 1.47
N TYR A 130 -4.65 -26.30 0.20
CA TYR A 130 -3.46 -25.64 -0.36
C TYR A 130 -3.59 -24.11 -0.33
N LEU A 131 -4.77 -23.57 -0.62
CA LEU A 131 -5.04 -22.12 -0.55
C LEU A 131 -4.89 -21.59 0.89
N VAL A 132 -5.42 -22.33 1.87
CA VAL A 132 -5.35 -21.98 3.30
C VAL A 132 -3.92 -22.01 3.81
N ASP A 133 -3.16 -23.06 3.47
CA ASP A 133 -1.74 -23.17 3.84
C ASP A 133 -0.91 -22.03 3.20
N THR A 134 -1.14 -21.73 1.93
CA THR A 134 -0.47 -20.64 1.23
C THR A 134 -0.77 -19.28 1.89
N ALA A 135 -2.03 -19.06 2.25
CA ALA A 135 -2.44 -17.83 2.93
C ALA A 135 -1.82 -17.72 4.34
N ALA A 136 -1.76 -18.81 5.08
CA ALA A 136 -1.16 -18.86 6.42
C ALA A 136 0.34 -18.52 6.38
N HIS A 137 1.08 -19.08 5.43
CA HIS A 137 2.48 -18.72 5.21
C HIS A 137 2.65 -17.25 4.83
N LEU A 138 1.82 -16.73 3.94
CA LEU A 138 1.90 -15.35 3.49
C LEU A 138 1.67 -14.34 4.62
N PHE A 139 0.68 -14.60 5.47
CA PHE A 139 0.32 -13.72 6.59
C PHE A 139 1.09 -14.05 7.88
N ASN A 140 1.90 -15.11 7.88
CA ASN A 140 2.56 -15.65 9.05
C ASN A 140 1.60 -15.79 10.25
N ASN A 141 0.40 -16.31 9.96
CA ASN A 141 -0.68 -16.42 10.94
C ASN A 141 -1.57 -17.61 10.61
N PRO A 142 -2.03 -18.36 11.61
CA PRO A 142 -2.97 -19.47 11.38
C PRO A 142 -4.24 -18.99 10.69
N ILE A 143 -4.65 -19.69 9.64
CA ILE A 143 -5.87 -19.40 8.89
C ILE A 143 -6.76 -20.62 8.86
N TYR A 144 -8.03 -20.40 8.94
CA TYR A 144 -9.04 -21.45 8.79
C TYR A 144 -10.26 -20.96 8.01
N VAL A 145 -10.91 -21.89 7.37
CA VAL A 145 -12.18 -21.66 6.66
C VAL A 145 -13.26 -22.54 7.28
N VAL A 146 -14.41 -21.97 7.55
CA VAL A 146 -15.56 -22.66 8.13
C VAL A 146 -16.81 -22.47 7.27
N ASP A 147 -17.72 -23.41 7.36
CA ASP A 147 -19.05 -23.28 6.78
C ASP A 147 -20.03 -22.44 7.66
N LEU A 148 -21.25 -22.29 7.19
CA LEU A 148 -22.30 -21.57 7.93
C LEU A 148 -22.74 -22.24 9.24
N GLN A 149 -22.36 -23.49 9.44
CA GLN A 149 -22.64 -24.26 10.65
C GLN A 149 -21.43 -24.27 11.61
N ASN A 150 -20.42 -23.43 11.33
CA ASN A 150 -19.15 -23.31 12.08
C ASN A 150 -18.28 -24.57 12.05
N LYS A 151 -18.48 -25.44 11.05
CA LYS A 151 -17.61 -26.59 10.81
C LYS A 151 -16.37 -26.16 10.05
N TYR A 152 -15.21 -26.64 10.49
CA TYR A 152 -13.95 -26.42 9.78
C TYR A 152 -13.94 -27.15 8.43
N LEU A 153 -13.73 -26.41 7.36
CA LEU A 153 -13.57 -26.93 5.99
C LEU A 153 -12.08 -27.09 5.64
N ALA A 154 -11.23 -26.22 6.17
CA ALA A 154 -9.78 -26.29 6.07
C ALA A 154 -9.13 -25.50 7.22
N ILE A 155 -7.97 -25.94 7.67
CA ILE A 155 -7.16 -25.32 8.72
C ILE A 155 -5.71 -25.37 8.26
N SER A 156 -4.97 -24.28 8.39
CA SER A 156 -3.56 -24.27 8.01
C SER A 156 -2.72 -25.27 8.79
N SER A 157 -1.83 -25.94 8.06
CA SER A 157 -0.93 -26.95 8.63
C SER A 157 0.22 -26.30 9.42
N ASP A 158 0.64 -25.09 9.01
CA ASP A 158 1.70 -24.29 9.64
C ASP A 158 1.47 -22.80 9.29
N PRO A 159 1.57 -21.83 10.22
CA PRO A 159 1.76 -22.05 11.66
C PRO A 159 0.49 -22.60 12.35
N VAL A 160 0.70 -23.47 13.31
CA VAL A 160 -0.38 -23.99 14.15
C VAL A 160 -0.52 -23.13 15.41
N PRO A 161 -1.73 -22.73 15.80
CA PRO A 161 -1.91 -21.97 17.03
C PRO A 161 -1.45 -22.78 18.25
N ASP A 162 -0.52 -22.26 19.03
CA ASP A 162 -0.06 -22.90 20.27
C ASP A 162 -0.99 -22.55 21.45
N ASN A 163 -2.26 -22.94 21.31
CA ASN A 163 -3.28 -22.69 22.32
C ASN A 163 -4.09 -23.97 22.55
N ALA A 164 -4.17 -24.44 23.80
CA ALA A 164 -4.90 -25.64 24.17
C ALA A 164 -6.38 -25.57 23.75
N PHE A 165 -7.00 -24.41 23.89
CA PHE A 165 -8.38 -24.19 23.48
C PHE A 165 -8.57 -24.41 21.96
N PHE A 166 -7.65 -23.93 21.14
CA PHE A 166 -7.70 -24.07 19.68
C PHE A 166 -7.50 -25.54 19.27
N ARG A 167 -6.67 -26.29 20.00
CA ARG A 167 -6.46 -27.73 19.74
C ARG A 167 -7.72 -28.55 20.00
N GLU A 168 -8.50 -28.19 21.05
CA GLU A 168 -9.78 -28.85 21.35
C GLU A 168 -10.82 -28.54 20.26
N GLU A 169 -10.90 -27.29 19.79
CA GLU A 169 -11.79 -26.90 18.70
C GLU A 169 -11.46 -27.64 17.40
N ILE A 170 -10.17 -27.70 17.02
CA ILE A 170 -9.72 -28.46 15.85
C ILE A 170 -10.09 -29.93 15.98
N ALA A 171 -9.89 -30.52 17.14
CA ALA A 171 -10.24 -31.93 17.39
C ALA A 171 -11.74 -32.20 17.32
N SER A 172 -12.57 -31.24 17.70
CA SER A 172 -14.03 -31.31 17.58
C SER A 172 -14.53 -31.14 16.15
N GLY A 173 -13.74 -30.49 15.28
CA GLY A 173 -14.11 -30.13 13.92
C GLY A 173 -15.04 -28.93 13.80
N TYR A 174 -15.32 -28.22 14.89
CA TYR A 174 -16.24 -27.08 14.93
C TYR A 174 -15.70 -25.96 15.80
N ILE A 175 -16.04 -24.70 15.44
CA ILE A 175 -15.79 -23.55 16.33
C ILE A 175 -16.75 -23.65 17.52
N SER A 176 -16.23 -23.50 18.74
CA SER A 176 -17.02 -23.46 19.95
C SER A 176 -17.85 -22.17 20.06
N GLU A 177 -18.92 -22.18 20.86
CA GLU A 177 -19.70 -20.96 21.16
C GLU A 177 -18.83 -19.83 21.73
N ARG A 178 -17.81 -20.20 22.52
CA ARG A 178 -16.85 -19.25 23.06
C ARG A 178 -15.98 -18.62 21.96
N GLY A 179 -15.54 -19.42 20.99
CA GLY A 179 -14.81 -18.96 19.80
C GLY A 179 -15.64 -17.97 18.97
N ILE A 180 -16.91 -18.32 18.72
CA ILE A 180 -17.87 -17.47 18.00
C ILE A 180 -18.06 -16.13 18.73
N THR A 181 -18.22 -16.17 20.05
CA THR A 181 -18.41 -14.96 20.88
C THR A 181 -17.17 -14.07 20.80
N SER A 182 -15.97 -14.64 20.87
CA SER A 182 -14.69 -13.89 20.75
C SER A 182 -14.55 -13.23 19.39
N ILE A 183 -14.88 -13.94 18.29
CA ILE A 183 -14.86 -13.38 16.93
C ILE A 183 -15.83 -12.22 16.78
N ARG A 184 -17.03 -12.32 17.36
CA ARG A 184 -18.04 -11.25 17.34
C ARG A 184 -17.61 -10.03 18.15
N ALA A 185 -17.02 -10.23 19.33
CA ALA A 185 -16.49 -9.14 20.15
C ALA A 185 -15.42 -8.34 19.40
N ASN A 186 -14.43 -9.01 18.81
CA ASN A 186 -13.35 -8.35 18.05
C ASN A 186 -13.83 -7.61 16.78
N ARG A 187 -14.98 -7.98 16.21
CA ARG A 187 -15.60 -7.25 15.08
C ARG A 187 -16.26 -5.93 15.50
N LEU A 188 -16.64 -5.79 16.75
CA LEU A 188 -17.30 -4.57 17.27
C LEU A 188 -16.29 -3.47 17.61
N ASP A 189 -15.04 -3.83 17.91
CA ASP A 189 -13.96 -2.89 18.26
C ASP A 189 -13.22 -2.32 17.02
N SER A 190 -13.56 -2.81 15.82
CA SER A 190 -12.89 -2.43 14.55
C SER A 190 -13.71 -1.45 13.69
N LYS A 191 -14.65 -0.69 14.30
CA LYS A 191 -15.43 0.37 13.63
C LYS A 191 -14.98 1.76 14.03
#